data_bc440327e7c6ada243b418b2f8113b7e
#
_entry.id   bc440327e7c6ada243b418b2f8113b7e
#
_cell.length_a   1.000
_cell.length_b   1.000
_cell.length_c   1.000
_cell.angle_alpha   90.00
_cell.angle_beta   90.00
_cell.angle_gamma   90.00
#
_symmetry.space_group_name_H-M   'P 1'
#
loop_
_entity.id
_entity.type
_entity.pdbx_description
1 polymer ?
#
loop_
_entity_poly.entity_id
_entity_poly.type
_entity_poly.pdbx_seq_one_letter_code
_entity_poly.pdbx_strand_id
1 'polypeptide(L)'
;MAALVPYPAYRDPSSPWLGPVPSHWGLRSLGSLVQPVTERGRPDLPLLSVVRERGVILRSSMTDDENHNFVPDDLSNYKVVRKGDLVINKMKAWQGSLGVAPCDGIVSPAYFVYHFGMADLRYGQALLRSKPYTWLF
;
A
#
# COMPACT_ATOMS: atom_id res chain seq x y z
N MET A 1 2.44 -20.93 19.40
CA MET A 1 1.53 -19.95 18.75
C MET A 1 0.10 -20.27 19.18
N ALA A 2 -0.62 -19.26 19.63
CA ALA A 2 -2.02 -19.46 20.03
C ALA A 2 -2.89 -19.75 18.79
N ALA A 3 -3.84 -20.67 18.94
CA ALA A 3 -4.80 -20.94 17.88
C ALA A 3 -5.74 -19.74 17.67
N LEU A 4 -6.01 -19.40 16.43
CA LEU A 4 -6.97 -18.37 16.10
C LEU A 4 -8.40 -18.92 16.28
N VAL A 5 -9.25 -18.13 16.91
CA VAL A 5 -10.65 -18.49 17.10
C VAL A 5 -11.48 -17.86 16.01
N PRO A 6 -12.31 -18.64 15.29
CA PRO A 6 -13.20 -18.07 14.27
C PRO A 6 -14.18 -17.07 14.91
N TYR A 7 -14.64 -16.12 14.10
CA TYR A 7 -15.71 -15.23 14.50
C TYR A 7 -17.02 -16.00 14.66
N PRO A 8 -17.96 -15.54 15.50
CA PRO A 8 -19.18 -16.31 15.80
C PRO A 8 -20.13 -16.48 14.62
N ALA A 9 -20.09 -15.59 13.62
CA ALA A 9 -20.96 -15.66 12.47
C ALA A 9 -20.28 -15.10 11.22
N TYR A 10 -20.58 -15.69 10.07
CA TYR A 10 -20.08 -15.30 8.77
C TYR A 10 -21.24 -15.08 7.81
N ARG A 11 -21.01 -14.30 6.75
CA ARG A 11 -21.98 -14.09 5.68
C ARG A 11 -21.29 -14.17 4.31
N ASP A 12 -22.09 -14.44 3.27
CA ASP A 12 -21.65 -14.38 1.89
C ASP A 12 -21.58 -12.90 1.47
N PRO A 13 -20.41 -12.40 1.04
CA PRO A 13 -20.26 -11.00 0.61
C PRO A 13 -20.86 -10.72 -0.78
N SER A 14 -21.43 -11.71 -1.44
CA SER A 14 -21.96 -11.62 -2.82
C SER A 14 -20.88 -11.24 -3.85
N SER A 15 -19.63 -11.52 -3.54
CA SER A 15 -18.49 -11.29 -4.43
C SER A 15 -17.86 -12.63 -4.80
N PRO A 16 -17.72 -12.96 -6.09
CA PRO A 16 -17.32 -14.31 -6.52
C PRO A 16 -15.89 -14.68 -6.11
N TRP A 17 -15.05 -13.71 -5.81
CA TRP A 17 -13.64 -13.95 -5.47
C TRP A 17 -13.36 -13.84 -3.97
N LEU A 18 -14.32 -13.37 -3.18
CA LEU A 18 -14.21 -13.34 -1.71
C LEU A 18 -14.93 -14.56 -1.14
N GLY A 19 -14.30 -15.23 -0.19
CA GLY A 19 -14.96 -16.21 0.65
C GLY A 19 -15.88 -15.56 1.68
N PRO A 20 -16.47 -16.37 2.58
CA PRO A 20 -17.30 -15.83 3.66
C PRO A 20 -16.54 -14.81 4.50
N VAL A 21 -17.22 -13.74 4.92
CA VAL A 21 -16.66 -12.70 5.79
C VAL A 21 -17.43 -12.68 7.10
N PRO A 22 -16.80 -12.25 8.22
CA PRO A 22 -17.52 -12.09 9.49
C PRO A 22 -18.76 -11.22 9.32
N SER A 23 -19.88 -11.63 9.90
CA SER A 23 -21.17 -10.96 9.67
C SER A 23 -21.20 -9.51 10.10
N HIS A 24 -20.40 -9.15 11.11
CA HIS A 24 -20.32 -7.78 11.63
C HIS A 24 -19.38 -6.87 10.83
N TRP A 25 -18.65 -7.41 9.86
CA TRP A 25 -17.75 -6.61 9.03
C TRP A 25 -18.53 -5.88 7.94
N GLY A 26 -18.20 -4.60 7.72
CA GLY A 26 -18.68 -3.87 6.57
C GLY A 26 -17.88 -4.24 5.32
N LEU A 27 -18.53 -4.13 4.18
CA LEU A 27 -17.88 -4.25 2.87
C LEU A 27 -17.96 -2.92 2.13
N ARG A 28 -16.82 -2.49 1.62
CA ARG A 28 -16.72 -1.26 0.83
C ARG A 28 -15.79 -1.51 -0.36
N SER A 29 -16.05 -0.86 -1.47
CA SER A 29 -15.14 -0.90 -2.61
C SER A 29 -13.83 -0.20 -2.26
N LEU A 30 -12.72 -0.66 -2.83
CA LEU A 30 -11.43 -0.02 -2.64
C LEU A 30 -11.48 1.45 -3.06
N GLY A 31 -12.16 1.75 -4.17
CA GLY A 31 -12.31 3.12 -4.65
C GLY A 31 -13.00 4.07 -3.66
N SER A 32 -13.83 3.54 -2.75
CA SER A 32 -14.45 4.35 -1.70
C SER A 32 -13.54 4.64 -0.51
N LEU A 33 -12.42 3.93 -0.41
CA LEU A 33 -11.46 4.02 0.70
C LEU A 33 -10.21 4.83 0.36
N VAL A 34 -10.02 5.19 -0.90
CA VAL A 34 -8.82 5.86 -1.37
C VAL A 34 -9.14 7.16 -2.09
N GLN A 35 -8.23 8.14 -1.95
CA GLN A 35 -8.28 9.40 -2.69
C GLN A 35 -6.91 9.65 -3.32
N PRO A 36 -6.82 9.91 -4.64
CA PRO A 36 -5.56 10.23 -5.28
C PRO A 36 -4.88 11.44 -4.66
N VAL A 37 -3.56 11.39 -4.54
CA VAL A 37 -2.74 12.49 -4.05
C VAL A 37 -1.75 12.86 -5.13
N THR A 38 -1.65 14.16 -5.43
CA THR A 38 -0.77 14.68 -6.46
C THR A 38 0.16 15.78 -5.95
N GLU A 39 0.30 15.94 -4.64
CA GLU A 39 1.21 16.92 -4.04
C GLU A 39 2.66 16.64 -4.45
N ARG A 40 3.40 17.70 -4.77
CA ARG A 40 4.80 17.64 -5.21
C ARG A 40 5.56 18.84 -4.65
N GLY A 41 6.86 18.91 -4.92
CA GLY A 41 7.65 20.08 -4.57
C GLY A 41 8.18 20.10 -3.14
N ARG A 42 8.41 18.93 -2.56
CA ARG A 42 8.97 18.79 -1.21
C ARG A 42 10.27 17.97 -1.22
N PRO A 43 11.33 18.42 -1.91
CA PRO A 43 12.60 17.68 -1.97
C PRO A 43 13.32 17.57 -0.62
N ASP A 44 12.86 18.33 0.38
CA ASP A 44 13.36 18.29 1.77
C ASP A 44 12.91 17.02 2.52
N LEU A 45 11.88 16.32 2.04
CA LEU A 45 11.40 15.13 2.69
C LEU A 45 12.24 13.90 2.32
N PRO A 46 12.31 12.88 3.22
CA PRO A 46 13.09 11.68 2.92
C PRO A 46 12.50 10.90 1.75
N LEU A 47 13.39 10.28 0.98
CA LEU A 47 13.01 9.46 -0.16
C LEU A 47 12.53 8.08 0.31
N LEU A 48 11.36 7.68 -0.14
CA LEU A 48 10.77 6.37 0.12
C LEU A 48 10.80 5.52 -1.15
N SER A 49 10.78 4.21 -0.96
CA SER A 49 10.65 3.24 -2.05
C SER A 49 9.69 2.13 -1.66
N VAL A 50 9.09 1.50 -2.66
CA VAL A 50 8.23 0.34 -2.48
C VAL A 50 9.02 -0.90 -2.82
N VAL A 51 9.18 -1.79 -1.84
CA VAL A 51 9.88 -3.06 -1.99
C VAL A 51 8.87 -4.18 -1.83
N ARG A 52 8.90 -5.13 -2.74
CA ARG A 52 7.91 -6.21 -2.82
C ARG A 52 7.70 -6.95 -1.51
N GLU A 53 8.78 -7.29 -0.79
CA GLU A 53 8.73 -8.07 0.45
C GLU A 53 8.49 -7.22 1.70
N ARG A 54 8.78 -5.92 1.64
CA ARG A 54 8.79 -5.04 2.81
C ARG A 54 7.75 -3.91 2.75
N GLY A 55 7.13 -3.71 1.61
CA GLY A 55 6.22 -2.58 1.42
C GLY A 55 6.96 -1.27 1.22
N VAL A 56 6.45 -0.19 1.81
CA VAL A 56 7.05 1.14 1.72
C VAL A 56 8.11 1.31 2.79
N ILE A 57 9.33 1.63 2.39
CA ILE A 57 10.47 1.80 3.30
C ILE A 57 11.26 3.06 2.93
N LEU A 58 12.08 3.54 3.88
CA LEU A 58 13.05 4.59 3.60
C LEU A 58 14.10 4.08 2.62
N ARG A 59 14.41 4.89 1.60
CA ARG A 59 15.45 4.55 0.62
C ARG A 59 16.79 4.27 1.30
N SER A 60 17.11 5.01 2.34
CA SER A 60 18.35 4.84 3.10
C SER A 60 18.45 3.49 3.84
N SER A 61 17.33 2.79 4.04
CA SER A 61 17.30 1.49 4.69
C SER A 61 17.32 0.31 3.72
N MET A 62 17.40 0.58 2.41
CA MET A 62 17.43 -0.48 1.39
C MET A 62 18.80 -1.19 1.39
N THR A 63 18.74 -2.51 1.20
CA THR A 63 19.95 -3.29 0.96
C THR A 63 20.45 -3.07 -0.47
N ASP A 64 21.70 -3.46 -0.75
CA ASP A 64 22.26 -3.37 -2.10
C ASP A 64 21.42 -4.15 -3.11
N ASP A 65 20.88 -5.30 -2.72
CA ASP A 65 20.02 -6.11 -3.59
C ASP A 65 18.68 -5.44 -3.89
N GLU A 66 18.19 -4.58 -2.99
CA GLU A 66 16.94 -3.83 -3.17
C GLU A 66 17.13 -2.53 -3.95
N ASN A 67 18.35 -2.01 -3.99
CA ASN A 67 18.63 -0.67 -4.51
C ASN A 67 19.01 -0.71 -6.00
N HIS A 68 18.01 -0.98 -6.85
CA HIS A 68 18.22 -1.11 -8.30
C HIS A 68 17.86 0.14 -9.09
N ASN A 69 17.25 1.15 -8.46
CA ASN A 69 16.71 2.29 -9.16
C ASN A 69 17.65 3.49 -9.09
N PHE A 70 17.79 4.18 -10.20
CA PHE A 70 18.50 5.44 -10.27
C PHE A 70 17.71 6.54 -9.54
N VAL A 71 18.42 7.37 -8.76
CA VAL A 71 17.84 8.53 -8.10
C VAL A 71 18.36 9.78 -8.79
N PRO A 72 17.49 10.58 -9.43
CA PRO A 72 17.92 11.83 -10.06
C PRO A 72 18.30 12.89 -9.01
N ASP A 73 19.11 13.86 -9.42
CA ASP A 73 19.50 14.97 -8.54
C ASP A 73 18.32 15.88 -8.19
N ASP A 74 17.41 16.10 -9.14
CA ASP A 74 16.22 16.92 -8.93
C ASP A 74 15.03 16.08 -8.52
N LEU A 75 14.59 16.28 -7.27
CA LEU A 75 13.46 15.57 -6.68
C LEU A 75 12.19 16.43 -6.59
N SER A 76 12.18 17.62 -7.18
CA SER A 76 11.03 18.54 -7.08
C SER A 76 9.75 17.98 -7.71
N ASN A 77 9.88 17.03 -8.63
CA ASN A 77 8.78 16.37 -9.32
C ASN A 77 8.24 15.14 -8.56
N TYR A 78 8.90 14.72 -7.48
CA TYR A 78 8.49 13.56 -6.72
C TYR A 78 7.20 13.83 -5.95
N LYS A 79 6.37 12.80 -5.83
CA LYS A 79 5.08 12.88 -5.15
C LYS A 79 5.26 12.82 -3.64
N VAL A 80 4.55 13.70 -2.93
CA VAL A 80 4.56 13.74 -1.47
C VAL A 80 3.66 12.63 -0.94
N VAL A 81 4.17 11.92 0.06
CA VAL A 81 3.48 10.83 0.74
C VAL A 81 3.40 11.18 2.22
N ARG A 82 2.23 11.05 2.81
CA ARG A 82 2.03 11.24 4.24
C ARG A 82 1.95 9.88 4.92
N LYS A 83 2.36 9.83 6.18
CA LYS A 83 2.23 8.59 6.99
C LYS A 83 0.80 8.06 6.88
N GLY A 84 0.67 6.78 6.55
CA GLY A 84 -0.63 6.14 6.37
C GLY A 84 -1.17 6.15 4.95
N ASP A 85 -0.52 6.84 4.02
CA ASP A 85 -0.91 6.83 2.61
C ASP A 85 -0.57 5.48 1.97
N LEU A 86 -1.42 5.06 1.03
CA LEU A 86 -1.19 3.87 0.21
C LEU A 86 -0.33 4.25 -0.99
N VAL A 87 0.75 3.52 -1.21
CA VAL A 87 1.67 3.72 -2.33
C VAL A 87 1.70 2.44 -3.16
N ILE A 88 1.48 2.57 -4.46
CA ILE A 88 1.44 1.44 -5.39
C ILE A 88 2.45 1.64 -6.51
N ASN A 89 3.34 0.66 -6.68
CA ASN A 89 4.18 0.59 -7.87
C ASN A 89 3.33 0.08 -9.03
N LYS A 90 2.92 1.00 -9.91
CA LYS A 90 2.03 0.73 -11.04
C LYS A 90 2.48 -0.47 -11.89
N MET A 91 3.78 -0.59 -12.12
CA MET A 91 4.34 -1.64 -12.98
C MET A 91 4.40 -3.01 -12.31
N LYS A 92 4.38 -3.06 -10.98
CA LYS A 92 4.63 -4.27 -10.20
C LYS A 92 3.56 -4.55 -9.15
N ALA A 93 2.40 -3.90 -9.23
CA ALA A 93 1.32 -4.10 -8.28
C ALA A 93 0.85 -5.56 -8.24
N TRP A 94 0.81 -6.20 -9.40
CA TRP A 94 0.45 -7.62 -9.52
C TRP A 94 1.44 -8.56 -8.80
N GLN A 95 2.64 -8.09 -8.49
CA GLN A 95 3.63 -8.81 -7.69
C GLN A 95 3.55 -8.45 -6.20
N GLY A 96 2.59 -7.62 -5.80
CA GLY A 96 2.47 -7.17 -4.42
C GLY A 96 3.37 -6.00 -4.06
N SER A 97 3.91 -5.27 -5.04
CA SER A 97 4.74 -4.08 -4.79
C SER A 97 3.86 -2.88 -4.47
N LEU A 98 3.33 -2.87 -3.26
CA LEU A 98 2.54 -1.80 -2.68
C LEU A 98 2.67 -1.82 -1.16
N GLY A 99 2.25 -0.76 -0.52
CA GLY A 99 2.27 -0.71 0.93
C GLY A 99 1.75 0.61 1.47
N VAL A 100 1.65 0.67 2.80
CA VAL A 100 1.25 1.85 3.54
C VAL A 100 2.50 2.57 4.03
N ALA A 101 2.59 3.87 3.83
CA ALA A 101 3.75 4.66 4.20
C ALA A 101 3.93 4.69 5.73
N PRO A 102 5.12 4.34 6.24
CA PRO A 102 5.39 4.35 7.68
C PRO A 102 5.69 5.75 8.21
N CYS A 103 5.97 6.70 7.34
CA CYS A 103 6.31 8.09 7.68
C CYS A 103 6.05 8.99 6.48
N ASP A 104 6.13 10.31 6.69
CA ASP A 104 6.09 11.27 5.60
C ASP A 104 7.36 11.16 4.76
N GLY A 105 7.22 11.35 3.45
CA GLY A 105 8.34 11.29 2.54
C GLY A 105 7.93 11.61 1.10
N ILE A 106 8.80 11.27 0.16
CA ILE A 106 8.54 11.43 -1.27
C ILE A 106 8.85 10.14 -2.02
N VAL A 107 8.12 9.91 -3.10
CA VAL A 107 8.32 8.74 -3.97
C VAL A 107 8.39 9.16 -5.44
N SER A 108 8.95 8.29 -6.27
CA SER A 108 9.02 8.49 -7.71
C SER A 108 7.65 8.84 -8.30
N PRO A 109 7.60 9.76 -9.30
CA PRO A 109 6.35 10.08 -10.01
C PRO A 109 5.68 8.89 -10.69
N ALA A 110 6.42 7.80 -10.91
CA ALA A 110 5.88 6.58 -11.51
C ALA A 110 4.96 5.80 -10.54
N TYR A 111 4.98 6.12 -9.26
CA TYR A 111 4.12 5.45 -8.28
C TYR A 111 2.79 6.19 -8.15
N PHE A 112 1.74 5.44 -7.85
CA PHE A 112 0.47 6.01 -7.43
C PHE A 112 0.46 6.20 -5.91
N VAL A 113 -0.06 7.34 -5.48
CA VAL A 113 -0.19 7.68 -4.06
C VAL A 113 -1.65 7.99 -3.78
N TYR A 114 -2.19 7.39 -2.72
CA TYR A 114 -3.57 7.60 -2.30
C TYR A 114 -3.64 7.81 -0.79
N HIS A 115 -4.50 8.73 -0.36
CA HIS A 115 -4.96 8.71 1.03
C HIS A 115 -5.80 7.46 1.24
N PHE A 116 -5.52 6.73 2.31
CA PHE A 116 -6.12 5.42 2.55
C PHE A 116 -7.01 5.47 3.80
N GLY A 117 -8.32 5.38 3.60
CA GLY A 117 -9.33 5.49 4.64
C GLY A 117 -9.62 4.20 5.42
N MET A 118 -8.68 3.26 5.47
CA MET A 118 -8.82 2.03 6.23
C MET A 118 -8.56 2.27 7.72
N ALA A 119 -9.41 1.76 8.59
CA ALA A 119 -9.27 1.95 10.04
C ALA A 119 -8.01 1.26 10.59
N ASP A 120 -7.70 0.06 10.14
CA ASP A 120 -6.45 -0.64 10.48
C ASP A 120 -5.56 -0.72 9.26
N LEU A 121 -4.53 0.12 9.24
CA LEU A 121 -3.63 0.22 8.08
C LEU A 121 -2.75 -1.02 7.90
N ARG A 122 -2.39 -1.70 8.99
CA ARG A 122 -1.60 -2.95 8.90
C ARG A 122 -2.43 -4.05 8.25
N TYR A 123 -3.69 -4.17 8.66
CA TYR A 123 -4.61 -5.11 8.05
C TYR A 123 -4.85 -4.76 6.57
N GLY A 124 -5.07 -3.48 6.27
CA GLY A 124 -5.26 -3.01 4.90
C GLY A 124 -4.09 -3.34 4.01
N GLN A 125 -2.85 -3.12 4.47
CA GLN A 125 -1.65 -3.46 3.71
C GLN A 125 -1.58 -4.97 3.46
N ALA A 126 -1.76 -5.79 4.48
CA ALA A 126 -1.72 -7.24 4.36
C ALA A 126 -2.79 -7.76 3.38
N LEU A 127 -4.00 -7.20 3.45
CA LEU A 127 -5.11 -7.57 2.58
C LEU A 127 -4.78 -7.26 1.11
N LEU A 128 -4.31 -6.04 0.81
CA LEU A 128 -4.00 -5.62 -0.55
C LEU A 128 -2.80 -6.36 -1.15
N ARG A 129 -1.90 -6.85 -0.31
CA ARG A 129 -0.75 -7.65 -0.75
C ARG A 129 -1.07 -9.15 -0.84
N SER A 130 -2.25 -9.57 -0.41
CA SER A 130 -2.66 -10.96 -0.51
C SER A 130 -2.86 -11.38 -1.97
N LYS A 131 -2.72 -12.67 -2.24
CA LYS A 131 -2.84 -13.20 -3.61
C LYS A 131 -4.18 -12.85 -4.29
N PRO A 132 -5.36 -12.98 -3.63
CA PRO A 132 -6.60 -12.61 -4.27
C PRO A 132 -6.64 -11.17 -4.78
N TYR A 133 -6.06 -10.23 -4.04
CA TYR A 133 -6.03 -8.83 -4.45
C TYR A 133 -4.98 -8.54 -5.51
N THR A 134 -3.78 -9.11 -5.40
CA THR A 134 -2.73 -8.87 -6.39
C THR A 134 -3.12 -9.41 -7.77
N TRP A 135 -3.98 -10.39 -7.84
CA TRP A 135 -4.53 -10.89 -9.10
C TRP A 135 -5.50 -9.90 -9.77
N LEU A 136 -6.06 -8.96 -9.00
CA LEU A 136 -6.96 -7.92 -9.53
C LEU A 136 -6.21 -6.70 -10.08
N PHE A 137 -4.94 -6.58 -9.78
CA PHE A 137 -4.11 -5.46 -10.25
C PHE A 137 -3.49 -5.73 -11.66
#